data_e77a514a6b08436f80cb3772d36eae78
#
_entry.id   e77a514a6b08436f80cb3772d36eae78
#
_cell.length_a   1.000
_cell.length_b   1.000
_cell.length_c   1.000
_cell.angle_alpha   90.00
_cell.angle_beta   90.00
_cell.angle_gamma   90.00
#
_symmetry.space_group_name_H-M   'P 1'
#
loop_
_entity.id
_entity.type
_entity.pdbx_description
1 polymer ?
#
loop_
_entity_poly.entity_id
_entity_poly.type
_entity_poly.pdbx_seq_one_letter_code
_entity_poly.pdbx_strand_id
1 'polypeptide(L)'
;MKALLFGGTFDPPHAGHMNNLRAAMQAVQPDVVLVMPAGIPPHKHASATPGELRLAMCECFKALGPQVQVSQWEVDRAGRSYTYNTVSMLQGKYPGAQLYMTIGSDMLKTFDEWYRWREILAMVTLVVQSREPGDGDALRAAAQKLEEAGGKIMFADAPVLECASSDIRAGKYPPARLKELLPPPVADVIHRNGLYGKLI
;
A
#
# COMPACT_ATOMS: atom_id res chain seq x y z
N MET A 1 -2.90 -12.21 -17.87
CA MET A 1 -2.89 -10.84 -17.32
C MET A 1 -2.44 -10.89 -15.87
N LYS A 2 -1.60 -9.96 -15.45
CA LYS A 2 -1.14 -9.77 -14.06
C LYS A 2 -1.76 -8.49 -13.50
N ALA A 3 -2.44 -8.58 -12.36
CA ALA A 3 -3.01 -7.42 -11.67
C ALA A 3 -2.34 -7.26 -10.29
N LEU A 4 -1.82 -6.08 -10.00
CA LEU A 4 -1.13 -5.76 -8.76
C LEU A 4 -2.01 -4.84 -7.90
N LEU A 5 -2.34 -5.30 -6.69
CA LEU A 5 -2.98 -4.50 -5.65
C LEU A 5 -1.93 -3.81 -4.79
N PHE A 6 -1.98 -2.49 -4.74
CA PHE A 6 -1.17 -1.66 -3.85
C PHE A 6 -2.08 -0.95 -2.85
N GLY A 7 -2.28 -1.58 -1.71
CA GLY A 7 -3.15 -1.10 -0.64
C GLY A 7 -2.40 -0.28 0.41
N GLY A 8 -3.06 0.68 0.99
CA GLY A 8 -2.51 1.48 2.08
C GLY A 8 -3.47 2.57 2.57
N THR A 9 -3.21 3.11 3.76
CA THR A 9 -4.00 4.24 4.25
C THR A 9 -3.72 5.51 3.44
N PHE A 10 -2.46 5.72 3.04
CA PHE A 10 -1.98 6.86 2.25
C PHE A 10 -2.42 8.22 2.83
N ASP A 11 -1.99 8.48 4.07
CA ASP A 11 -2.38 9.67 4.83
C ASP A 11 -1.15 10.43 5.40
N PRO A 12 -0.36 11.11 4.55
CA PRO A 12 -0.38 11.16 3.08
C PRO A 12 0.45 10.06 2.40
N PRO A 13 0.29 9.81 1.09
CA PRO A 13 1.29 9.10 0.31
C PRO A 13 2.60 9.91 0.26
N HIS A 14 3.74 9.23 0.18
CA HIS A 14 5.07 9.84 0.22
C HIS A 14 6.08 9.06 -0.63
N ALA A 15 7.29 9.57 -0.77
CA ALA A 15 8.34 8.99 -1.60
C ALA A 15 8.64 7.51 -1.28
N GLY A 16 8.54 7.11 -0.01
CA GLY A 16 8.68 5.70 0.38
C GLY A 16 7.61 4.80 -0.25
N HIS A 17 6.36 5.25 -0.29
CA HIS A 17 5.30 4.53 -1.00
C HIS A 17 5.56 4.47 -2.52
N MET A 18 6.06 5.58 -3.11
CA MET A 18 6.42 5.61 -4.54
C MET A 18 7.52 4.60 -4.86
N ASN A 19 8.56 4.53 -4.03
CA ASN A 19 9.65 3.56 -4.20
C ASN A 19 9.14 2.13 -4.08
N ASN A 20 8.32 1.85 -3.09
CA ASN A 20 7.74 0.54 -2.87
C ASN A 20 6.90 0.08 -4.06
N LEU A 21 6.02 0.94 -4.57
CA LEU A 21 5.24 0.60 -5.75
C LEU A 21 6.11 0.38 -6.98
N ARG A 22 7.12 1.23 -7.19
CA ARG A 22 8.07 1.06 -8.31
C ARG A 22 8.79 -0.29 -8.25
N ALA A 23 9.30 -0.68 -7.09
CA ALA A 23 9.97 -1.97 -6.90
C ALA A 23 9.02 -3.15 -7.14
N ALA A 24 7.79 -3.09 -6.62
CA ALA A 24 6.79 -4.11 -6.87
C ALA A 24 6.43 -4.22 -8.36
N MET A 25 6.29 -3.09 -9.06
CA MET A 25 6.04 -3.08 -10.51
C MET A 25 7.21 -3.69 -11.29
N GLN A 26 8.45 -3.43 -10.88
CA GLN A 26 9.64 -4.03 -11.50
C GLN A 26 9.69 -5.55 -11.29
N ALA A 27 9.38 -6.03 -10.10
CA ALA A 27 9.40 -7.46 -9.77
C ALA A 27 8.27 -8.23 -10.47
N VAL A 28 7.06 -7.67 -10.51
CA VAL A 28 5.86 -8.34 -11.01
C VAL A 28 5.67 -8.16 -12.51
N GLN A 29 6.04 -6.99 -13.07
CA GLN A 29 5.71 -6.57 -14.44
C GLN A 29 4.19 -6.67 -14.68
N PRO A 30 3.36 -5.91 -13.94
CA PRO A 30 1.91 -6.01 -14.01
C PRO A 30 1.33 -5.32 -15.24
N ASP A 31 0.25 -5.89 -15.80
CA ASP A 31 -0.54 -5.27 -16.86
C ASP A 31 -1.43 -4.14 -16.31
N VAL A 32 -1.86 -4.28 -15.04
CA VAL A 32 -2.64 -3.29 -14.33
C VAL A 32 -2.21 -3.20 -12.86
N VAL A 33 -2.14 -1.99 -12.34
CA VAL A 33 -1.88 -1.68 -10.93
C VAL A 33 -3.08 -0.94 -10.37
N LEU A 34 -3.63 -1.46 -9.27
CA LEU A 34 -4.68 -0.77 -8.52
C LEU A 34 -4.12 -0.25 -7.21
N VAL A 35 -3.96 1.06 -7.14
CA VAL A 35 -3.72 1.76 -5.88
C VAL A 35 -5.04 1.87 -5.14
N MET A 36 -5.11 1.29 -3.94
CA MET A 36 -6.34 1.17 -3.16
C MET A 36 -6.18 1.88 -1.81
N PRO A 37 -6.56 3.17 -1.72
CA PRO A 37 -6.65 3.84 -0.43
C PRO A 37 -7.65 3.13 0.47
N ALA A 38 -7.21 2.71 1.66
CA ALA A 38 -8.06 1.99 2.59
C ALA A 38 -9.25 2.84 3.04
N GLY A 39 -10.41 2.23 3.16
CA GLY A 39 -11.56 2.79 3.84
C GLY A 39 -11.30 2.88 5.35
N ILE A 40 -11.97 2.07 6.15
CA ILE A 40 -11.70 1.91 7.59
C ILE A 40 -10.98 0.58 7.80
N PRO A 41 -9.65 0.58 8.03
CA PRO A 41 -8.91 -0.66 8.25
C PRO A 41 -9.41 -1.41 9.48
N PRO A 42 -9.42 -2.78 9.51
CA PRO A 42 -9.94 -3.57 10.62
C PRO A 42 -9.26 -3.29 11.97
N HIS A 43 -7.95 -3.02 11.93
CA HIS A 43 -7.11 -2.87 13.12
C HIS A 43 -6.75 -1.41 13.45
N LYS A 44 -7.35 -0.45 12.76
CA LYS A 44 -7.06 0.99 12.96
C LYS A 44 -8.37 1.77 13.08
N HIS A 45 -8.27 2.94 13.71
CA HIS A 45 -9.33 3.94 13.59
C HIS A 45 -9.38 4.48 12.16
N ALA A 46 -10.53 5.00 11.76
CA ALA A 46 -10.66 5.73 10.51
C ALA A 46 -9.59 6.85 10.47
N SER A 47 -9.02 7.08 9.29
CA SER A 47 -8.14 8.24 9.09
C SER A 47 -8.90 9.53 9.37
N ALA A 48 -8.26 10.48 10.04
CA ALA A 48 -8.82 11.82 10.22
C ALA A 48 -8.93 12.60 8.91
N THR A 49 -8.10 12.24 7.91
CA THR A 49 -8.16 12.82 6.56
C THR A 49 -9.29 12.18 5.76
N PRO A 50 -10.24 12.94 5.22
CA PRO A 50 -11.32 12.43 4.40
C PRO A 50 -10.83 11.53 3.26
N GLY A 51 -11.60 10.47 2.94
CA GLY A 51 -11.25 9.51 1.90
C GLY A 51 -11.02 10.16 0.54
N GLU A 52 -11.84 11.15 0.17
CA GLU A 52 -11.73 11.91 -1.08
C GLU A 52 -10.37 12.65 -1.20
N LEU A 53 -9.87 13.22 -0.10
CA LEU A 53 -8.58 13.89 -0.11
C LEU A 53 -7.42 12.89 -0.19
N ARG A 54 -7.56 11.71 0.44
CA ARG A 54 -6.57 10.63 0.30
C ARG A 54 -6.56 10.06 -1.11
N LEU A 55 -7.73 9.92 -1.75
CA LEU A 55 -7.84 9.57 -3.17
C LEU A 55 -7.14 10.59 -4.06
N ALA A 56 -7.42 11.88 -3.86
CA ALA A 56 -6.79 12.96 -4.62
C ALA A 56 -5.26 12.95 -4.47
N MET A 57 -4.74 12.71 -3.27
CA MET A 57 -3.31 12.57 -3.05
C MET A 57 -2.72 11.34 -3.75
N CYS A 58 -3.45 10.23 -3.82
CA CYS A 58 -3.00 9.00 -4.48
C CYS A 58 -2.89 9.11 -6.01
N GLU A 59 -3.46 10.14 -6.63
CA GLU A 59 -3.26 10.41 -8.06
C GLU A 59 -1.77 10.57 -8.43
N CYS A 60 -0.91 10.93 -7.46
CA CYS A 60 0.55 11.00 -7.66
C CYS A 60 1.16 9.69 -8.17
N PHE A 61 0.56 8.53 -7.84
CA PHE A 61 1.07 7.23 -8.27
C PHE A 61 0.96 7.00 -9.77
N LYS A 62 0.06 7.68 -10.47
CA LYS A 62 -0.08 7.60 -11.93
C LYS A 62 1.18 8.04 -12.69
N ALA A 63 2.05 8.82 -12.05
CA ALA A 63 3.36 9.17 -12.61
C ALA A 63 4.29 7.96 -12.81
N LEU A 64 3.98 6.79 -12.22
CA LEU A 64 4.76 5.57 -12.38
C LEU A 64 4.45 4.78 -13.66
N GLY A 65 3.36 5.09 -14.34
CA GLY A 65 3.04 4.49 -15.63
C GLY A 65 1.54 4.48 -15.95
N PRO A 66 1.19 4.29 -17.22
CA PRO A 66 -0.21 4.34 -17.68
C PRO A 66 -1.07 3.18 -17.15
N GLN A 67 -0.45 2.07 -16.70
CA GLN A 67 -1.14 0.93 -16.09
C GLN A 67 -1.60 1.20 -14.66
N VAL A 68 -1.17 2.31 -14.03
CA VAL A 68 -1.51 2.64 -12.64
C VAL A 68 -2.86 3.34 -12.58
N GLN A 69 -3.78 2.77 -11.81
CA GLN A 69 -5.12 3.28 -11.58
C GLN A 69 -5.34 3.48 -10.08
N VAL A 70 -6.02 4.55 -9.68
CA VAL A 70 -6.47 4.76 -8.30
C VAL A 70 -7.91 4.28 -8.19
N SER A 71 -8.20 3.46 -7.18
CA SER A 71 -9.53 2.90 -6.96
C SER A 71 -10.16 3.49 -5.69
N GLN A 72 -11.38 3.96 -5.81
CA GLN A 72 -12.17 4.48 -4.68
C GLN A 72 -12.98 3.39 -3.97
N TRP A 73 -12.88 2.15 -4.42
CA TRP A 73 -13.77 1.05 -4.01
C TRP A 73 -13.85 0.83 -2.49
N GLU A 74 -12.72 0.90 -1.77
CA GLU A 74 -12.75 0.78 -0.31
C GLU A 74 -13.22 2.05 0.40
N VAL A 75 -12.93 3.23 -0.16
CA VAL A 75 -13.34 4.53 0.41
C VAL A 75 -14.86 4.71 0.34
N ASP A 76 -15.49 4.24 -0.75
CA ASP A 76 -16.94 4.36 -0.95
C ASP A 76 -17.76 3.36 -0.12
N ARG A 77 -17.11 2.36 0.46
CA ARG A 77 -17.81 1.32 1.21
C ARG A 77 -18.00 1.69 2.67
N ALA A 78 -19.22 1.48 3.16
CA ALA A 78 -19.50 1.56 4.58
C ALA A 78 -18.83 0.39 5.36
N GLY A 79 -18.38 0.67 6.58
CA GLY A 79 -17.83 -0.33 7.47
C GLY A 79 -16.33 -0.61 7.25
N ARG A 80 -15.85 -1.70 7.84
CA ARG A 80 -14.43 -2.05 7.82
C ARG A 80 -14.00 -2.67 6.49
N SER A 81 -12.86 -2.22 5.98
CA SER A 81 -12.23 -2.73 4.75
C SER A 81 -11.38 -3.96 5.07
N TYR A 82 -11.93 -5.14 4.84
CA TYR A 82 -11.18 -6.38 4.93
C TYR A 82 -10.52 -6.72 3.59
N THR A 83 -9.24 -7.03 3.60
CA THR A 83 -8.45 -7.40 2.40
C THR A 83 -9.07 -8.54 1.62
N TYR A 84 -9.68 -9.52 2.30
CA TYR A 84 -10.42 -10.62 1.65
C TYR A 84 -11.48 -10.08 0.67
N ASN A 85 -12.26 -9.09 1.06
CA ASN A 85 -13.31 -8.52 0.21
C ASN A 85 -12.71 -7.79 -1.00
N THR A 86 -11.60 -7.08 -0.80
CA THR A 86 -10.89 -6.36 -1.86
C THR A 86 -10.31 -7.33 -2.89
N VAL A 87 -9.66 -8.39 -2.44
CA VAL A 87 -9.10 -9.42 -3.33
C VAL A 87 -10.21 -10.18 -4.06
N SER A 88 -11.31 -10.52 -3.38
CA SER A 88 -12.48 -11.18 -4.02
C SER A 88 -13.11 -10.30 -5.10
N MET A 89 -13.21 -9.00 -4.85
CA MET A 89 -13.67 -8.04 -5.86
C MET A 89 -12.74 -8.02 -7.07
N LEU A 90 -11.42 -8.01 -6.85
CA LEU A 90 -10.44 -8.01 -7.94
C LEU A 90 -10.51 -9.30 -8.77
N GLN A 91 -10.71 -10.45 -8.12
CA GLN A 91 -10.88 -11.73 -8.82
C GLN A 91 -12.11 -11.71 -9.74
N GLY A 92 -13.20 -11.10 -9.28
CA GLY A 92 -14.40 -10.90 -10.11
C GLY A 92 -14.20 -9.88 -11.23
N LYS A 93 -13.45 -8.80 -10.96
CA LYS A 93 -13.18 -7.74 -11.95
C LYS A 93 -12.21 -8.19 -13.06
N TYR A 94 -11.25 -9.06 -12.71
CA TYR A 94 -10.21 -9.56 -13.62
C TYR A 94 -10.19 -11.09 -13.64
N PRO A 95 -11.23 -11.73 -14.22
CA PRO A 95 -11.33 -13.19 -14.23
C PRO A 95 -10.13 -13.81 -14.99
N GLY A 96 -9.50 -14.81 -14.38
CA GLY A 96 -8.32 -15.48 -14.94
C GLY A 96 -7.00 -14.71 -14.81
N ALA A 97 -6.99 -13.53 -14.18
CA ALA A 97 -5.76 -12.82 -13.91
C ALA A 97 -4.98 -13.46 -12.76
N GLN A 98 -3.65 -13.40 -12.85
CA GLN A 98 -2.77 -13.63 -11.72
C GLN A 98 -2.79 -12.38 -10.84
N LEU A 99 -3.27 -12.53 -9.60
CA LEU A 99 -3.36 -11.43 -8.65
C LEU A 99 -2.09 -11.38 -7.79
N TYR A 100 -1.56 -10.19 -7.63
CA TYR A 100 -0.44 -9.87 -6.76
C TYR A 100 -0.88 -8.81 -5.76
N MET A 101 -0.37 -8.88 -4.53
CA MET A 101 -0.67 -7.90 -3.49
C MET A 101 0.60 -7.52 -2.75
N THR A 102 0.88 -6.21 -2.68
CA THR A 102 2.02 -5.73 -1.89
C THR A 102 1.72 -5.80 -0.40
N ILE A 103 2.73 -6.15 0.38
CA ILE A 103 2.67 -6.19 1.84
C ILE A 103 3.99 -5.74 2.44
N GLY A 104 3.95 -4.93 3.49
CA GLY A 104 5.14 -4.58 4.25
C GLY A 104 5.59 -5.70 5.19
N SER A 105 6.87 -5.68 5.57
CA SER A 105 7.47 -6.69 6.46
C SER A 105 6.74 -6.83 7.80
N ASP A 106 6.27 -5.72 8.37
CA ASP A 106 5.49 -5.68 9.61
C ASP A 106 4.17 -6.46 9.48
N MET A 107 3.49 -6.29 8.36
CA MET A 107 2.21 -6.95 8.09
C MET A 107 2.35 -8.42 7.70
N LEU A 108 3.47 -8.82 7.08
CA LEU A 108 3.72 -10.21 6.76
C LEU A 108 3.83 -11.07 8.02
N LYS A 109 4.47 -10.55 9.07
CA LYS A 109 4.67 -11.24 10.35
C LYS A 109 3.36 -11.58 11.09
N THR A 110 2.29 -10.85 10.81
CA THR A 110 0.95 -11.02 11.42
C THR A 110 -0.12 -11.38 10.39
N PHE A 111 0.27 -11.83 9.20
CA PHE A 111 -0.67 -12.09 8.12
C PHE A 111 -1.67 -13.21 8.45
N ASP A 112 -1.26 -14.18 9.23
CA ASP A 112 -2.09 -15.31 9.70
C ASP A 112 -3.16 -14.90 10.73
N GLU A 113 -3.16 -13.65 11.19
CA GLU A 113 -4.22 -13.05 12.01
C GLU A 113 -5.29 -12.34 11.17
N TRP A 114 -5.08 -12.23 9.86
CA TRP A 114 -6.00 -11.51 8.99
C TRP A 114 -7.28 -12.32 8.74
N TYR A 115 -8.40 -11.60 8.63
CA TYR A 115 -9.69 -12.23 8.30
C TYR A 115 -9.60 -13.03 7.01
N ARG A 116 -9.85 -14.34 7.10
CA ARG A 116 -9.79 -15.28 5.98
C ARG A 116 -8.43 -15.32 5.26
N TRP A 117 -7.35 -15.26 6.00
CA TRP A 117 -6.00 -15.17 5.45
C TRP A 117 -5.62 -16.33 4.52
N ARG A 118 -6.11 -17.56 4.79
CA ARG A 118 -5.83 -18.71 3.93
C ARG A 118 -6.46 -18.56 2.55
N GLU A 119 -7.68 -18.04 2.49
CA GLU A 119 -8.35 -17.76 1.22
C GLU A 119 -7.68 -16.61 0.47
N ILE A 120 -7.17 -15.61 1.17
CA ILE A 120 -6.36 -14.55 0.54
C ILE A 120 -5.10 -15.18 -0.08
N LEU A 121 -4.37 -16.04 0.65
CA LEU A 121 -3.18 -16.73 0.13
C LEU A 121 -3.48 -17.58 -1.12
N ALA A 122 -4.64 -18.22 -1.18
CA ALA A 122 -5.03 -19.02 -2.34
C ALA A 122 -5.31 -18.14 -3.58
N MET A 123 -5.65 -16.87 -3.39
CA MET A 123 -6.04 -15.95 -4.47
C MET A 123 -4.89 -15.09 -4.99
N VAL A 124 -3.86 -14.79 -4.17
CA VAL A 124 -2.82 -13.82 -4.53
C VAL A 124 -1.40 -14.36 -4.33
N THR A 125 -0.46 -13.81 -5.07
CA THR A 125 0.96 -13.84 -4.71
C THR A 125 1.26 -12.60 -3.88
N LEU A 126 1.82 -12.77 -2.66
CA LEU A 126 2.25 -11.67 -1.82
C LEU A 126 3.58 -11.11 -2.32
N VAL A 127 3.65 -9.82 -2.53
CA VAL A 127 4.88 -9.09 -2.91
C VAL A 127 5.38 -8.35 -1.68
N VAL A 128 6.39 -8.91 -1.05
CA VAL A 128 6.90 -8.44 0.23
C VAL A 128 7.99 -7.40 0.03
N GLN A 129 7.91 -6.34 0.80
CA GLN A 129 8.91 -5.27 0.81
C GLN A 129 9.44 -5.10 2.22
N SER A 130 10.77 -5.19 2.37
CA SER A 130 11.43 -4.85 3.64
C SER A 130 11.27 -3.35 3.89
N ARG A 131 11.01 -3.00 5.14
CA ARG A 131 10.94 -1.60 5.60
C ARG A 131 12.03 -1.28 6.61
N GLU A 132 12.71 -2.30 7.12
CA GLU A 132 13.69 -2.16 8.19
C GLU A 132 15.00 -2.82 7.79
N PRO A 133 16.16 -2.14 8.00
CA PRO A 133 17.45 -2.78 7.83
C PRO A 133 17.58 -3.94 8.83
N GLY A 134 17.99 -5.12 8.34
CA GLY A 134 18.29 -6.28 9.18
C GLY A 134 17.11 -7.18 9.55
N ASP A 135 15.89 -6.94 9.04
CA ASP A 135 14.71 -7.79 9.30
C ASP A 135 14.69 -9.11 8.48
N GLY A 136 15.71 -9.34 7.65
CA GLY A 136 15.75 -10.38 6.62
C GLY A 136 15.49 -11.81 7.12
N ASP A 137 16.02 -12.22 8.28
CA ASP A 137 15.83 -13.60 8.78
C ASP A 137 14.43 -13.81 9.34
N ALA A 138 13.93 -12.85 10.13
CA ALA A 138 12.55 -12.89 10.64
C ALA A 138 11.53 -12.83 9.51
N LEU A 139 11.83 -12.07 8.46
CA LEU A 139 10.99 -11.94 7.28
C LEU A 139 10.96 -13.24 6.46
N ARG A 140 12.11 -13.90 6.28
CA ARG A 140 12.19 -15.22 5.64
C ARG A 140 11.44 -16.29 6.42
N ALA A 141 11.56 -16.32 7.75
CA ALA A 141 10.81 -17.26 8.58
C ALA A 141 9.28 -17.04 8.48
N ALA A 142 8.82 -15.78 8.48
CA ALA A 142 7.41 -15.47 8.28
C ALA A 142 6.92 -15.87 6.87
N ALA A 143 7.73 -15.65 5.84
CA ALA A 143 7.42 -16.07 4.47
C ALA A 143 7.30 -17.59 4.37
N GLN A 144 8.28 -18.33 4.92
CA GLN A 144 8.29 -19.79 4.92
C GLN A 144 7.01 -20.36 5.57
N LYS A 145 6.59 -19.84 6.72
CA LYS A 145 5.34 -20.25 7.37
C LYS A 145 4.11 -20.12 6.46
N LEU A 146 4.05 -19.05 5.68
CA LEU A 146 2.95 -18.84 4.75
C LEU A 146 3.07 -19.72 3.49
N GLU A 147 4.28 -20.00 3.03
CA GLU A 147 4.54 -20.93 1.92
C GLU A 147 4.18 -22.38 2.30
N GLU A 148 4.48 -22.81 3.52
CA GLU A 148 4.04 -24.09 4.07
C GLU A 148 2.50 -24.20 4.14
N ALA A 149 1.82 -23.06 4.31
CA ALA A 149 0.36 -22.98 4.22
C ALA A 149 -0.20 -22.88 2.79
N GLY A 150 0.65 -23.01 1.77
CA GLY A 150 0.28 -22.97 0.34
C GLY A 150 0.34 -21.60 -0.31
N GLY A 151 0.88 -20.58 0.38
CA GLY A 151 1.05 -19.24 -0.15
C GLY A 151 2.16 -19.13 -1.19
N LYS A 152 2.06 -18.10 -2.03
CA LYS A 152 3.13 -17.71 -2.97
C LYS A 152 3.69 -16.36 -2.52
N ILE A 153 4.99 -16.34 -2.23
CA ILE A 153 5.68 -15.17 -1.73
C ILE A 153 6.76 -14.73 -2.72
N MET A 154 6.82 -13.46 -3.00
CA MET A 154 7.84 -12.82 -3.83
C MET A 154 8.42 -11.64 -3.05
N PHE A 155 9.72 -11.48 -3.06
CA PHE A 155 10.39 -10.30 -2.49
C PHE A 155 10.65 -9.27 -3.57
N ALA A 156 10.37 -8.01 -3.26
CA ALA A 156 10.69 -6.87 -4.12
C ALA A 156 11.71 -5.99 -3.40
N ASP A 157 12.89 -5.88 -3.97
CA ASP A 157 13.97 -5.05 -3.43
C ASP A 157 13.70 -3.58 -3.71
N ALA A 158 13.43 -2.83 -2.66
CA ALA A 158 13.35 -1.38 -2.70
C ALA A 158 14.40 -0.78 -1.76
N PRO A 159 15.09 0.29 -2.16
CA PRO A 159 15.89 1.05 -1.22
C PRO A 159 15.01 1.52 -0.05
N VAL A 160 15.41 1.17 1.18
CA VAL A 160 14.68 1.62 2.37
C VAL A 160 14.77 3.13 2.44
N LEU A 161 13.62 3.79 2.40
CA LEU A 161 13.50 5.21 2.64
C LEU A 161 12.80 5.42 3.99
N GLU A 162 13.56 5.91 4.96
CA GLU A 162 13.01 6.25 6.27
C GLU A 162 12.00 7.39 6.14
N CYS A 163 10.75 7.03 6.05
CA CYS A 163 9.63 7.96 5.96
C CYS A 163 8.34 7.28 6.42
N ALA A 164 7.65 7.91 7.33
CA ALA A 164 6.35 7.47 7.80
C ALA A 164 5.31 8.59 7.67
N SER A 165 4.11 8.23 7.20
CA SER A 165 2.99 9.19 7.13
C SER A 165 2.65 9.79 8.49
N SER A 166 2.77 9.02 9.58
CA SER A 166 2.57 9.50 10.95
C SER A 166 3.54 10.61 11.32
N ASP A 167 4.81 10.50 10.91
CA ASP A 167 5.84 11.48 11.21
C ASP A 167 5.67 12.75 10.38
N ILE A 168 5.19 12.61 9.14
CA ILE A 168 4.77 13.76 8.32
C ILE A 168 3.65 14.51 9.03
N ARG A 169 2.57 13.83 9.42
CA ARG A 169 1.43 14.45 10.12
C ARG A 169 1.82 15.09 11.45
N ALA A 170 2.80 14.50 12.12
CA ALA A 170 3.33 15.04 13.39
C ALA A 170 4.34 16.20 13.21
N GLY A 171 4.63 16.61 11.97
CA GLY A 171 5.57 17.70 11.70
C GLY A 171 7.01 17.41 12.10
N LYS A 172 7.44 16.15 12.11
CA LYS A 172 8.80 15.76 12.54
C LYS A 172 9.89 16.06 11.51
N TYR A 173 9.53 16.34 10.28
CA TYR A 173 10.50 16.62 9.22
C TYR A 173 10.64 18.12 8.98
N PRO A 174 11.87 18.63 8.81
CA PRO A 174 12.10 20.03 8.42
C PRO A 174 11.56 20.27 6.99
N PRO A 175 11.20 21.53 6.65
CA PRO A 175 10.59 21.87 5.35
C PRO A 175 11.39 21.40 4.13
N ALA A 176 12.73 21.47 4.20
CA ALA A 176 13.59 20.99 3.11
C ALA A 176 13.39 19.47 2.87
N ARG A 177 13.31 18.68 3.95
CA ARG A 177 13.11 17.23 3.86
C ARG A 177 11.71 16.89 3.40
N LEU A 178 10.68 17.63 3.81
CA LEU A 178 9.31 17.43 3.35
C LEU A 178 9.18 17.59 1.84
N LYS A 179 9.90 18.51 1.21
CA LYS A 179 9.92 18.69 -0.25
C LYS A 179 10.48 17.48 -1.00
N GLU A 180 11.40 16.74 -0.38
CA GLU A 180 11.94 15.50 -0.97
C GLU A 180 10.99 14.31 -0.76
N LEU A 181 10.29 14.30 0.38
CA LEU A 181 9.43 13.19 0.78
C LEU A 181 8.03 13.25 0.18
N LEU A 182 7.51 14.44 -0.08
CA LEU A 182 6.16 14.63 -0.62
C LEU A 182 6.20 14.87 -2.14
N PRO A 183 5.59 13.99 -2.93
CA PRO A 183 5.35 14.28 -4.35
C PRO A 183 4.64 15.64 -4.50
N PRO A 184 4.99 16.50 -5.47
CA PRO A 184 4.40 17.81 -5.63
C PRO A 184 2.86 17.83 -5.64
N PRO A 185 2.14 16.92 -6.34
CA PRO A 185 0.69 16.89 -6.29
C PRO A 185 0.11 16.61 -4.90
N VAL A 186 0.84 15.85 -4.06
CA VAL A 186 0.44 15.58 -2.67
C VAL A 186 0.59 16.83 -1.82
N ALA A 187 1.72 17.51 -1.94
CA ALA A 187 1.97 18.78 -1.25
C ALA A 187 0.90 19.83 -1.60
N ASP A 188 0.51 19.91 -2.87
CA ASP A 188 -0.58 20.79 -3.33
C ASP A 188 -1.92 20.49 -2.67
N VAL A 189 -2.31 19.23 -2.54
CA VAL A 189 -3.56 18.83 -1.87
C VAL A 189 -3.50 19.18 -0.38
N ILE A 190 -2.38 18.90 0.28
CA ILE A 190 -2.15 19.23 1.69
C ILE A 190 -2.32 20.75 1.91
N HIS A 191 -1.63 21.55 1.11
CA HIS A 191 -1.65 23.01 1.23
C HIS A 191 -3.05 23.61 0.99
N ARG A 192 -3.71 23.23 -0.13
CA ARG A 192 -5.04 23.76 -0.50
C ARG A 192 -6.12 23.44 0.52
N ASN A 193 -5.98 22.32 1.25
CA ASN A 193 -6.99 21.87 2.22
C ASN A 193 -6.55 22.07 3.68
N GLY A 194 -5.42 22.71 3.93
CA GLY A 194 -4.92 22.97 5.29
C GLY A 194 -4.70 21.70 6.12
N LEU A 195 -4.31 20.59 5.45
CA LEU A 195 -4.13 19.31 6.14
C LEU A 195 -2.86 19.33 7.01
N TYR A 196 -2.91 18.60 8.13
CA TYR A 196 -1.78 18.34 9.05
C TYR A 196 -1.18 19.59 9.68
N GLY A 197 -1.96 20.68 9.78
CA GLY A 197 -1.48 21.95 10.33
C GLY A 197 -0.52 22.69 9.39
N LYS A 198 0.32 23.55 9.93
CA LYS A 198 1.29 24.33 9.13
C LYS A 198 2.55 23.49 8.85
N LEU A 199 2.45 22.48 8.01
CA LEU A 199 3.58 21.64 7.62
C LEU A 199 4.43 22.23 6.49
N ILE A 200 3.84 23.08 5.66
CA ILE A 200 4.44 23.63 4.44
C ILE A 200 4.19 25.13 4.39
#